data_b6745d29db0fb70626e72ebbb7524d89
#
_entry.id   b6745d29db0fb70626e72ebbb7524d89
#
_cell.length_a   1.000
_cell.length_b   1.000
_cell.length_c   1.000
_cell.angle_alpha   90.00
_cell.angle_beta   90.00
_cell.angle_gamma   90.00
#
_symmetry.space_group_name_H-M   'P 1'
#
loop_
_entity.id
_entity.type
_entity.pdbx_description
1 polymer ?
#
loop_
_entity_poly.entity_id
_entity_poly.type
_entity_poly.pdbx_seq_one_letter_code
_entity_poly.pdbx_strand_id
1 'polypeptide(L)'
;MKHNKIFAFLLAGVLSLGIVGCGSAGYSDSSTEQAASSASGDLKPLRLGCPGFDDYPLLENGKLAYDKGYLEEELNAAGYTLDLVTFQEAGPAINEAYASGELDMAFYGDYPAATAYSNGVDIRVIGVVDKQMNAGVLAQKDAGIQSPKDLEGKKVIIGIGTNYQEYWKHLVDTYDIDESKVEIVNVVSDAASVFTTGEADAWLTLYYNVVYYENQGLGVDVENSVAHPEMASLWTVTGRNDFLQENPDAAVAVLKALQRAKEETVSDPDEFFHAIASPTLGVDVFRKAYGFDDTFAFLDSDIDSGVTDKLNYLSDFMLENGYISKAIDVDSFVDTSYYEKLGK
;
A
#
# COMPACT_ATOMS: atom_id res chain seq x y z
N MET A 1 15.25 -46.49 20.64
CA MET A 1 16.55 -46.99 20.14
C MET A 1 17.13 -45.89 19.29
N LYS A 2 18.11 -45.15 19.86
CA LYS A 2 19.54 -45.02 19.45
C LYS A 2 19.68 -44.44 18.04
N HIS A 3 20.39 -43.35 17.71
CA HIS A 3 21.61 -42.75 18.27
C HIS A 3 21.77 -41.29 17.88
N ASN A 4 22.32 -40.50 18.84
CA ASN A 4 23.04 -39.21 18.68
C ASN A 4 24.25 -39.34 17.73
N LYS A 5 24.59 -38.25 17.01
CA LYS A 5 25.98 -37.87 16.78
C LYS A 5 26.13 -36.36 16.78
N ILE A 6 26.75 -35.86 17.84
CA ILE A 6 27.41 -34.57 18.04
C ILE A 6 28.71 -34.60 17.24
N PHE A 7 29.03 -33.54 16.50
CA PHE A 7 30.41 -33.24 16.08
C PHE A 7 30.74 -31.79 16.40
N ALA A 8 31.59 -31.66 17.42
CA ALA A 8 32.32 -30.42 17.71
C ALA A 8 33.67 -30.49 16.98
N PHE A 9 34.10 -29.40 16.40
CA PHE A 9 35.54 -29.19 16.07
C PHE A 9 36.03 -27.80 16.45
N LEU A 10 37.21 -27.88 17.06
CA LEU A 10 37.94 -26.83 17.75
C LEU A 10 38.67 -25.84 16.83
N LEU A 11 38.96 -24.68 17.45
CA LEU A 11 39.93 -23.61 17.19
C LEU A 11 41.24 -24.01 16.49
N ALA A 12 41.76 -23.10 15.65
CA ALA A 12 43.15 -22.73 15.66
C ALA A 12 43.35 -21.32 15.11
N GLY A 13 43.86 -20.40 15.94
CA GLY A 13 44.27 -19.06 15.59
C GLY A 13 45.70 -19.06 15.01
N VAL A 14 45.99 -18.05 14.18
CA VAL A 14 47.36 -17.63 13.89
C VAL A 14 47.45 -16.10 13.90
N LEU A 15 48.16 -15.58 14.90
CA LEU A 15 48.72 -14.24 14.89
C LEU A 15 49.96 -14.22 13.96
N SER A 16 50.09 -13.16 13.16
CA SER A 16 51.40 -12.74 12.65
C SER A 16 51.52 -11.22 12.66
N LEU A 17 52.40 -10.75 13.54
CA LEU A 17 52.99 -9.39 13.59
C LEU A 17 54.11 -9.26 12.55
N GLY A 18 54.33 -8.03 12.09
CA GLY A 18 55.60 -7.54 11.54
C GLY A 18 55.36 -6.71 10.28
N ILE A 19 55.95 -5.58 9.99
CA ILE A 19 57.04 -4.76 10.55
C ILE A 19 56.99 -3.42 9.80
N VAL A 20 57.37 -2.36 10.50
CA VAL A 20 57.56 -0.98 10.08
C VAL A 20 58.64 -0.84 8.98
N GLY A 21 58.38 0.06 7.99
CA GLY A 21 59.34 0.53 7.04
C GLY A 21 59.09 2.00 6.66
N CYS A 22 59.88 2.93 7.22
CA CYS A 22 59.97 4.33 6.83
C CYS A 22 60.67 4.50 5.49
N GLY A 23 60.21 5.44 4.65
CA GLY A 23 60.94 5.95 3.49
C GLY A 23 60.25 7.16 2.89
N SER A 24 60.85 8.33 3.07
CA SER A 24 60.39 9.66 2.66
C SER A 24 60.64 9.95 1.18
N ALA A 25 59.79 10.71 0.52
CA ALA A 25 60.04 11.98 -0.18
C ALA A 25 58.93 12.29 -1.23
N GLY A 26 58.24 13.31 -1.02
CA GLY A 26 57.59 14.40 -1.69
C GLY A 26 57.32 14.33 -3.19
N TYR A 27 56.05 14.63 -3.53
CA TYR A 27 55.71 15.68 -4.51
C TYR A 27 54.24 16.09 -4.31
N SER A 28 54.02 17.39 -4.23
CA SER A 28 52.72 18.02 -4.16
C SER A 28 52.03 17.92 -5.52
N ASP A 29 50.78 17.47 -5.54
CA ASP A 29 49.81 17.93 -6.53
C ASP A 29 48.44 18.04 -5.88
N SER A 30 47.84 19.21 -5.96
CA SER A 30 46.59 19.60 -5.37
C SER A 30 45.47 19.24 -6.33
N SER A 31 44.77 18.14 -6.07
CA SER A 31 43.43 17.91 -6.58
C SER A 31 42.50 17.79 -5.39
N THR A 32 41.59 18.75 -5.30
CA THR A 32 40.49 18.82 -4.34
C THR A 32 39.53 17.69 -4.64
N GLU A 33 39.76 16.53 -4.08
CA GLU A 33 38.73 15.52 -3.94
C GLU A 33 37.78 15.97 -2.83
N GLN A 34 36.59 16.37 -3.24
CA GLN A 34 35.47 16.58 -2.37
C GLN A 34 35.08 15.22 -1.80
N ALA A 35 35.56 14.93 -0.61
CA ALA A 35 35.23 13.73 0.14
C ALA A 35 33.68 13.76 0.39
N ALA A 36 32.96 12.95 -0.33
CA ALA A 36 31.65 12.52 0.11
C ALA A 36 31.81 11.83 1.45
N SER A 37 31.41 12.50 2.51
CA SER A 37 31.33 11.95 3.86
C SER A 37 30.29 10.85 3.86
N SER A 38 30.67 9.61 3.64
CA SER A 38 29.86 8.46 3.98
C SER A 38 29.74 8.41 5.50
N ALA A 39 28.63 8.92 6.02
CA ALA A 39 28.24 8.68 7.40
C ALA A 39 27.94 7.18 7.56
N SER A 40 28.89 6.38 7.99
CA SER A 40 28.65 5.01 8.46
C SER A 40 28.17 5.06 9.92
N GLY A 41 26.99 5.69 10.14
CA GLY A 41 26.21 5.47 11.34
C GLY A 41 25.32 4.25 11.08
N ASP A 42 25.06 3.44 12.09
CA ASP A 42 24.05 2.37 11.98
C ASP A 42 22.70 3.02 11.63
N LEU A 43 22.14 2.67 10.43
CA LEU A 43 20.86 3.17 10.00
C LEU A 43 19.75 2.57 10.89
N LYS A 44 18.73 3.36 11.19
CA LYS A 44 17.58 2.88 11.98
C LYS A 44 16.60 2.17 11.05
N PRO A 45 16.02 1.01 11.41
CA PRO A 45 14.99 0.40 10.59
C PRO A 45 13.69 1.24 10.62
N LEU A 46 13.09 1.45 9.46
CA LEU A 46 11.71 1.90 9.29
C LEU A 46 10.87 0.69 8.89
N ARG A 47 9.94 0.28 9.73
CA ARG A 47 9.02 -0.82 9.45
C ARG A 47 7.81 -0.27 8.71
N LEU A 48 7.80 -0.46 7.38
CA LEU A 48 6.72 -0.02 6.48
C LEU A 48 5.82 -1.20 6.13
N GLY A 49 4.56 -1.16 6.57
CA GLY A 49 3.56 -2.16 6.26
C GLY A 49 2.82 -1.88 4.96
N CYS A 50 2.42 -2.93 4.24
CA CYS A 50 1.51 -2.83 3.11
C CYS A 50 0.72 -4.13 2.91
N PRO A 51 -0.52 -4.08 2.38
CA PRO A 51 -1.17 -5.26 1.84
C PRO A 51 -0.38 -5.82 0.67
N GLY A 52 -0.28 -7.14 0.58
CA GLY A 52 0.41 -7.79 -0.53
C GLY A 52 1.05 -9.11 -0.16
N PHE A 53 1.86 -9.60 -1.09
CA PHE A 53 2.67 -10.81 -0.96
C PHE A 53 4.14 -10.45 -1.08
N ASP A 54 5.03 -11.26 -0.54
CA ASP A 54 6.48 -10.99 -0.52
C ASP A 54 7.09 -10.84 -1.92
N ASP A 55 6.53 -11.52 -2.93
CA ASP A 55 6.96 -11.44 -4.32
C ASP A 55 6.29 -10.28 -5.10
N TYR A 56 5.29 -9.63 -4.52
CA TYR A 56 4.62 -8.44 -5.05
C TYR A 56 4.15 -7.53 -3.90
N PRO A 57 5.11 -6.86 -3.22
CA PRO A 57 4.85 -6.28 -1.90
C PRO A 57 4.11 -4.94 -1.92
N LEU A 58 4.15 -4.20 -3.01
CA LEU A 58 3.57 -2.86 -3.10
C LEU A 58 2.74 -2.71 -4.38
N LEU A 59 1.86 -1.72 -4.40
CA LEU A 59 1.01 -1.38 -5.54
C LEU A 59 1.33 0.04 -6.04
N GLU A 60 1.00 0.30 -7.30
CA GLU A 60 0.93 1.64 -7.89
C GLU A 60 2.22 2.45 -7.71
N ASN A 61 2.07 3.71 -7.31
CA ASN A 61 3.19 4.63 -7.12
C ASN A 61 4.18 4.14 -6.04
N GLY A 62 3.67 3.44 -5.01
CA GLY A 62 4.51 2.83 -3.98
C GLY A 62 5.42 1.73 -4.55
N LYS A 63 4.89 0.93 -5.49
CA LYS A 63 5.68 -0.11 -6.17
C LYS A 63 6.75 0.49 -7.07
N LEU A 64 6.40 1.51 -7.86
CA LEU A 64 7.40 2.21 -8.68
C LEU A 64 8.51 2.82 -7.81
N ALA A 65 8.15 3.48 -6.70
CA ALA A 65 9.13 4.05 -5.77
C ALA A 65 10.05 2.97 -5.16
N TYR A 66 9.52 1.78 -4.88
CA TYR A 66 10.28 0.65 -4.37
C TYR A 66 11.19 0.05 -5.44
N ASP A 67 10.66 -0.30 -6.60
CA ASP A 67 11.40 -0.98 -7.67
C ASP A 67 12.52 -0.12 -8.26
N LYS A 68 12.35 1.21 -8.26
CA LYS A 68 13.37 2.19 -8.67
C LYS A 68 14.39 2.49 -7.56
N GLY A 69 14.20 1.95 -6.36
CA GLY A 69 15.07 2.18 -5.21
C GLY A 69 14.87 3.56 -4.56
N TYR A 70 13.85 4.34 -4.93
CA TYR A 70 13.63 5.69 -4.38
C TYR A 70 13.32 5.66 -2.89
N LEU A 71 12.53 4.67 -2.42
CA LEU A 71 12.28 4.49 -0.99
C LEU A 71 13.57 4.22 -0.22
N GLU A 72 14.42 3.32 -0.71
CA GLU A 72 15.68 3.00 -0.07
C GLU A 72 16.66 4.18 -0.08
N GLU A 73 16.79 4.87 -1.23
CA GLU A 73 17.68 6.02 -1.38
C GLU A 73 17.31 7.18 -0.44
N GLU A 74 16.03 7.59 -0.42
CA GLU A 74 15.58 8.71 0.40
C GLU A 74 15.61 8.35 1.90
N LEU A 75 15.25 7.13 2.27
CA LEU A 75 15.36 6.66 3.65
C LEU A 75 16.81 6.58 4.11
N ASN A 76 17.73 6.03 3.31
CA ASN A 76 19.14 5.97 3.64
C ASN A 76 19.76 7.38 3.82
N ALA A 77 19.37 8.32 2.96
CA ALA A 77 19.78 9.73 3.09
C ALA A 77 19.25 10.39 4.38
N ALA A 78 18.11 9.94 4.88
CA ALA A 78 17.52 10.39 6.14
C ALA A 78 18.02 9.61 7.38
N GLY A 79 18.87 8.59 7.20
CA GLY A 79 19.44 7.79 8.31
C GLY A 79 18.64 6.54 8.65
N TYR A 80 17.82 6.03 7.72
CA TYR A 80 16.96 4.86 7.93
C TYR A 80 17.22 3.78 6.88
N THR A 81 16.92 2.52 7.22
CA THR A 81 16.80 1.41 6.28
C THR A 81 15.33 1.02 6.15
N LEU A 82 14.89 0.63 4.95
CA LEU A 82 13.56 0.12 4.73
C LEU A 82 13.47 -1.34 5.24
N ASP A 83 12.53 -1.58 6.15
CA ASP A 83 12.06 -2.90 6.57
C ASP A 83 10.60 -3.05 6.10
N LEU A 84 10.43 -3.63 4.91
CA LEU A 84 9.12 -3.75 4.28
C LEU A 84 8.42 -5.02 4.75
N VAL A 85 7.20 -4.86 5.29
CA VAL A 85 6.39 -5.95 5.86
C VAL A 85 5.09 -6.09 5.08
N THR A 86 4.85 -7.26 4.50
CA THR A 86 3.64 -7.54 3.74
C THR A 86 2.57 -8.24 4.57
N PHE A 87 1.30 -7.91 4.30
CA PHE A 87 0.13 -8.44 5.00
C PHE A 87 -0.88 -9.01 4.02
N GLN A 88 -0.98 -10.33 3.93
CA GLN A 88 -1.92 -11.01 3.02
C GLN A 88 -3.38 -10.80 3.41
N GLU A 89 -3.67 -10.64 4.70
CA GLU A 89 -5.01 -10.31 5.22
C GLU A 89 -5.29 -8.79 5.24
N ALA A 90 -4.46 -8.00 4.55
CA ALA A 90 -4.62 -6.57 4.29
C ALA A 90 -4.87 -5.72 5.55
N GLY A 91 -5.83 -4.77 5.47
CA GLY A 91 -6.09 -3.76 6.50
C GLY A 91 -6.25 -4.28 7.92
N PRO A 92 -7.05 -5.31 8.19
CA PRO A 92 -7.20 -5.87 9.53
C PRO A 92 -5.88 -6.29 10.18
N ALA A 93 -5.01 -6.98 9.44
CA ALA A 93 -3.71 -7.41 9.95
C ALA A 93 -2.74 -6.23 10.18
N ILE A 94 -2.78 -5.21 9.32
CA ILE A 94 -2.02 -3.96 9.51
C ILE A 94 -2.48 -3.23 10.77
N ASN A 95 -3.79 -3.19 11.04
CA ASN A 95 -4.34 -2.58 12.25
C ASN A 95 -3.87 -3.29 13.53
N GLU A 96 -3.78 -4.63 13.51
CA GLU A 96 -3.23 -5.41 14.62
C GLU A 96 -1.73 -5.11 14.83
N ALA A 97 -0.96 -5.01 13.75
CA ALA A 97 0.46 -4.69 13.80
C ALA A 97 0.72 -3.25 14.30
N TYR A 98 -0.13 -2.30 13.94
CA TYR A 98 -0.08 -0.95 14.53
C TYR A 98 -0.42 -0.97 16.01
N ALA A 99 -1.48 -1.67 16.41
CA ALA A 99 -1.91 -1.74 17.80
C ALA A 99 -0.87 -2.43 18.72
N SER A 100 -0.10 -3.40 18.17
CA SER A 100 1.00 -4.06 18.87
C SER A 100 2.33 -3.29 18.84
N GLY A 101 2.44 -2.21 18.02
CA GLY A 101 3.66 -1.44 17.83
C GLY A 101 4.70 -2.14 16.94
N GLU A 102 4.26 -3.10 16.13
CA GLU A 102 5.12 -3.82 15.19
C GLU A 102 5.39 -3.05 13.90
N LEU A 103 4.59 -2.02 13.60
CA LEU A 103 4.77 -1.12 12.45
C LEU A 103 5.06 0.32 12.88
N ASP A 104 5.80 1.04 12.05
CA ASP A 104 6.04 2.47 12.18
C ASP A 104 5.17 3.27 11.22
N MET A 105 5.12 2.84 9.97
CA MET A 105 4.30 3.43 8.90
C MET A 105 3.61 2.35 8.08
N ALA A 106 2.59 2.71 7.30
CA ALA A 106 1.97 1.80 6.33
C ALA A 106 1.41 2.55 5.12
N PHE A 107 1.38 1.82 3.98
CA PHE A 107 0.57 2.13 2.82
C PHE A 107 -0.64 1.21 2.80
N TYR A 108 -1.83 1.73 3.05
CA TYR A 108 -3.04 0.91 3.05
C TYR A 108 -4.31 1.76 2.93
N GLY A 109 -5.44 1.11 2.80
CA GLY A 109 -6.71 1.79 2.54
C GLY A 109 -7.17 2.71 3.67
N ASP A 110 -7.93 3.73 3.31
CA ASP A 110 -8.51 4.70 4.24
C ASP A 110 -9.55 4.09 5.19
N TYR A 111 -10.39 3.16 4.71
CA TYR A 111 -11.38 2.50 5.56
C TYR A 111 -10.75 1.75 6.76
N PRO A 112 -9.76 0.84 6.57
CA PRO A 112 -9.09 0.24 7.71
C PRO A 112 -8.28 1.24 8.53
N ALA A 113 -7.70 2.29 7.94
CA ALA A 113 -7.00 3.35 8.68
C ALA A 113 -7.97 4.10 9.61
N ALA A 114 -9.13 4.49 9.10
CA ALA A 114 -10.20 5.11 9.87
C ALA A 114 -10.72 4.19 11.00
N THR A 115 -10.83 2.88 10.72
CA THR A 115 -11.19 1.87 11.71
C THR A 115 -10.16 1.80 12.85
N ALA A 116 -8.86 1.75 12.52
CA ALA A 116 -7.80 1.73 13.54
C ALA A 116 -7.84 3.00 14.41
N TYR A 117 -7.90 4.17 13.77
CA TYR A 117 -7.95 5.45 14.46
C TYR A 117 -9.17 5.57 15.39
N SER A 118 -10.37 5.19 14.91
CA SER A 118 -11.61 5.23 15.71
C SER A 118 -11.57 4.27 16.90
N ASN A 119 -10.80 3.19 16.82
CA ASN A 119 -10.56 2.23 17.91
C ASN A 119 -9.41 2.65 18.85
N GLY A 120 -8.87 3.86 18.69
CA GLY A 120 -7.88 4.45 19.58
C GLY A 120 -6.43 4.13 19.24
N VAL A 121 -6.14 3.58 18.07
CA VAL A 121 -4.76 3.46 17.58
C VAL A 121 -4.29 4.85 17.14
N ASP A 122 -3.24 5.37 17.77
CA ASP A 122 -2.75 6.74 17.55
C ASP A 122 -1.89 6.84 16.28
N ILE A 123 -2.56 6.79 15.13
CA ILE A 123 -1.96 6.95 13.79
C ILE A 123 -2.42 8.27 13.15
N ARG A 124 -1.66 8.73 12.16
CA ARG A 124 -2.00 9.90 11.34
C ARG A 124 -1.88 9.54 9.87
N VAL A 125 -2.77 10.08 9.05
CA VAL A 125 -2.63 10.12 7.58
C VAL A 125 -1.75 11.33 7.26
N ILE A 126 -0.60 11.09 6.62
CA ILE A 126 0.38 12.13 6.28
C ILE A 126 0.51 12.38 4.78
N GLY A 127 -0.17 11.58 3.98
CA GLY A 127 -0.20 11.65 2.52
C GLY A 127 -1.03 10.52 1.94
N VAL A 128 -1.04 10.43 0.62
CA VAL A 128 -1.69 9.35 -0.11
C VAL A 128 -0.74 8.76 -1.16
N VAL A 129 -0.91 7.49 -1.45
CA VAL A 129 -0.25 6.79 -2.57
C VAL A 129 -1.11 6.91 -3.82
N ASP A 130 -2.44 6.82 -3.64
CA ASP A 130 -3.45 6.94 -4.70
C ASP A 130 -4.72 7.61 -4.13
N LYS A 131 -5.21 8.63 -4.83
CA LYS A 131 -6.45 9.37 -4.49
C LYS A 131 -7.71 8.72 -5.06
N GLN A 132 -7.55 7.71 -5.93
CA GLN A 132 -8.64 7.03 -6.63
C GLN A 132 -8.37 5.53 -6.78
N MET A 133 -8.21 4.83 -5.64
CA MET A 133 -8.08 3.38 -5.63
C MET A 133 -9.37 2.73 -6.12
N ASN A 134 -9.34 2.28 -7.38
CA ASN A 134 -10.52 1.77 -8.05
C ASN A 134 -10.79 0.30 -7.71
N ALA A 135 -12.05 0.02 -7.35
CA ALA A 135 -12.60 -1.31 -7.17
C ALA A 135 -13.65 -1.63 -8.25
N GLY A 136 -14.03 -2.89 -8.34
CA GLY A 136 -15.11 -3.31 -9.22
C GLY A 136 -15.76 -4.61 -8.77
N VAL A 137 -16.89 -4.93 -9.39
CA VAL A 137 -17.64 -6.16 -9.22
C VAL A 137 -17.36 -7.09 -10.39
N LEU A 138 -16.60 -8.15 -10.13
CA LEU A 138 -16.36 -9.24 -11.07
C LEU A 138 -17.38 -10.35 -10.82
N ALA A 139 -18.19 -10.72 -11.81
CA ALA A 139 -19.16 -11.79 -11.69
C ALA A 139 -18.80 -13.01 -12.54
N GLN A 140 -19.19 -14.21 -12.10
CA GLN A 140 -19.15 -15.41 -12.93
C GLN A 140 -20.03 -15.24 -14.18
N LYS A 141 -19.56 -15.69 -15.34
CA LYS A 141 -20.27 -15.53 -16.62
C LYS A 141 -21.68 -16.10 -16.61
N ASP A 142 -21.86 -17.21 -15.93
CA ASP A 142 -23.12 -17.96 -15.90
C ASP A 142 -23.97 -17.63 -14.66
N ALA A 143 -23.54 -16.67 -13.83
CA ALA A 143 -24.27 -16.29 -12.61
C ALA A 143 -25.55 -15.47 -12.89
N GLY A 144 -25.71 -14.95 -14.12
CA GLY A 144 -26.85 -14.14 -14.51
C GLY A 144 -26.88 -12.76 -13.85
N ILE A 145 -25.71 -12.22 -13.47
CA ILE A 145 -25.53 -10.91 -12.86
C ILE A 145 -25.20 -9.92 -13.98
N GLN A 146 -26.06 -8.92 -14.18
CA GLN A 146 -25.90 -7.87 -15.19
C GLN A 146 -25.80 -6.46 -14.58
N SER A 147 -26.18 -6.34 -13.30
CA SER A 147 -26.09 -5.13 -12.51
C SER A 147 -25.82 -5.48 -11.05
N PRO A 148 -25.36 -4.55 -10.20
CA PRO A 148 -25.16 -4.82 -8.77
C PRO A 148 -26.44 -5.25 -8.04
N LYS A 149 -27.63 -4.86 -8.52
CA LYS A 149 -28.91 -5.34 -7.96
C LYS A 149 -29.09 -6.85 -8.08
N ASP A 150 -28.52 -7.48 -9.09
CA ASP A 150 -28.63 -8.94 -9.32
C ASP A 150 -27.77 -9.75 -8.34
N LEU A 151 -27.00 -9.09 -7.45
CA LEU A 151 -26.27 -9.73 -6.35
C LEU A 151 -27.21 -10.28 -5.26
N GLU A 152 -28.46 -9.84 -5.20
CA GLU A 152 -29.47 -10.45 -4.32
C GLU A 152 -29.66 -11.95 -4.65
N GLY A 153 -29.54 -12.79 -3.63
CA GLY A 153 -29.61 -14.25 -3.76
C GLY A 153 -28.27 -14.91 -4.19
N LYS A 154 -27.20 -14.15 -4.27
CA LYS A 154 -25.87 -14.61 -4.69
C LYS A 154 -24.88 -14.71 -3.53
N LYS A 155 -23.79 -15.48 -3.78
CA LYS A 155 -22.60 -15.53 -2.93
C LYS A 155 -21.58 -14.55 -3.45
N VAL A 156 -21.20 -13.58 -2.61
CA VAL A 156 -20.32 -12.48 -3.00
C VAL A 156 -19.11 -12.44 -2.10
N ILE A 157 -17.91 -12.49 -2.69
CA ILE A 157 -16.66 -12.32 -1.96
C ILE A 157 -16.49 -10.85 -1.63
N ILE A 158 -16.40 -10.55 -0.33
CA ILE A 158 -16.17 -9.20 0.20
C ILE A 158 -15.21 -9.33 1.37
N GLY A 159 -14.05 -8.71 1.27
CA GLY A 159 -13.10 -8.62 2.39
C GLY A 159 -13.62 -7.66 3.46
N ILE A 160 -14.13 -8.19 4.56
CA ILE A 160 -14.64 -7.38 5.68
C ILE A 160 -13.48 -6.69 6.41
N GLY A 161 -13.65 -5.43 6.76
CA GLY A 161 -12.61 -4.59 7.37
C GLY A 161 -11.61 -4.00 6.36
N THR A 162 -11.86 -4.17 5.07
CA THR A 162 -11.10 -3.55 3.98
C THR A 162 -11.95 -2.53 3.22
N ASN A 163 -11.36 -1.80 2.28
CA ASN A 163 -12.07 -0.86 1.39
C ASN A 163 -13.15 -1.54 0.54
N TYR A 164 -13.10 -2.86 0.37
CA TYR A 164 -14.18 -3.58 -0.33
C TYR A 164 -15.49 -3.58 0.47
N GLN A 165 -15.44 -3.48 1.80
CA GLN A 165 -16.63 -3.31 2.63
C GLN A 165 -17.26 -1.92 2.43
N GLU A 166 -16.45 -0.88 2.28
CA GLU A 166 -16.92 0.47 1.93
C GLU A 166 -17.55 0.45 0.54
N TYR A 167 -16.83 -0.06 -0.47
CA TYR A 167 -17.34 -0.17 -1.83
C TYR A 167 -18.65 -0.97 -1.90
N TRP A 168 -18.77 -2.07 -1.15
CA TRP A 168 -20.00 -2.82 -1.02
C TRP A 168 -21.18 -1.97 -0.56
N LYS A 169 -20.97 -1.14 0.46
CA LYS A 169 -22.05 -0.28 0.97
C LYS A 169 -22.44 0.82 -0.02
N HIS A 170 -21.48 1.36 -0.77
CA HIS A 170 -21.81 2.27 -1.87
C HIS A 170 -22.72 1.59 -2.91
N LEU A 171 -22.42 0.33 -3.26
CA LEU A 171 -23.28 -0.43 -4.18
C LEU A 171 -24.66 -0.67 -3.59
N VAL A 172 -24.74 -1.05 -2.31
CA VAL A 172 -26.01 -1.26 -1.59
C VAL A 172 -26.88 -0.02 -1.66
N ASP A 173 -26.34 1.14 -1.33
CA ASP A 173 -27.08 2.40 -1.26
C ASP A 173 -27.43 2.91 -2.67
N THR A 174 -26.51 2.79 -3.64
CA THR A 174 -26.72 3.27 -5.02
C THR A 174 -27.75 2.43 -5.79
N TYR A 175 -27.69 1.11 -5.61
CA TYR A 175 -28.53 0.17 -6.37
C TYR A 175 -29.69 -0.41 -5.57
N ASP A 176 -29.95 0.09 -4.36
CA ASP A 176 -31.02 -0.36 -3.46
C ASP A 176 -30.99 -1.88 -3.23
N ILE A 177 -29.81 -2.43 -2.92
CA ILE A 177 -29.60 -3.86 -2.70
C ILE A 177 -30.10 -4.25 -1.31
N ASP A 178 -30.92 -5.29 -1.22
CA ASP A 178 -31.29 -5.90 0.07
C ASP A 178 -30.16 -6.82 0.55
N GLU A 179 -29.27 -6.27 1.40
CA GLU A 179 -28.10 -7.00 1.93
C GLU A 179 -28.48 -8.32 2.61
N SER A 180 -29.68 -8.40 3.20
CA SER A 180 -30.14 -9.61 3.88
C SER A 180 -30.33 -10.82 2.95
N LYS A 181 -30.35 -10.57 1.65
CA LYS A 181 -30.43 -11.59 0.60
C LYS A 181 -29.08 -11.97 0.02
N VAL A 182 -27.99 -11.33 0.40
CA VAL A 182 -26.65 -11.60 -0.13
C VAL A 182 -25.87 -12.47 0.85
N GLU A 183 -25.32 -13.57 0.36
CA GLU A 183 -24.40 -14.40 1.16
C GLU A 183 -22.98 -13.85 1.02
N ILE A 184 -22.47 -13.18 2.06
CA ILE A 184 -21.11 -12.63 2.07
C ILE A 184 -20.13 -13.76 2.35
N VAL A 185 -19.17 -13.96 1.45
CA VAL A 185 -17.99 -14.81 1.62
C VAL A 185 -16.82 -13.93 2.03
N ASN A 186 -16.55 -13.87 3.34
CA ASN A 186 -15.46 -13.04 3.87
C ASN A 186 -14.11 -13.74 3.70
N VAL A 187 -13.38 -13.39 2.66
CA VAL A 187 -12.04 -13.90 2.37
C VAL A 187 -11.23 -12.80 1.65
N VAL A 188 -9.94 -12.70 1.96
CA VAL A 188 -9.01 -11.74 1.35
C VAL A 188 -7.92 -12.48 0.56
N SER A 189 -7.02 -13.18 1.24
CA SER A 189 -5.83 -13.83 0.63
C SER A 189 -6.18 -14.89 -0.42
N ASP A 190 -7.22 -15.69 -0.18
CA ASP A 190 -7.65 -16.79 -1.06
C ASP A 190 -8.80 -16.40 -2.01
N ALA A 191 -9.19 -15.12 -2.08
CA ALA A 191 -10.37 -14.65 -2.82
C ALA A 191 -10.35 -15.07 -4.30
N ALA A 192 -9.20 -14.95 -4.96
CA ALA A 192 -9.01 -15.35 -6.34
C ALA A 192 -9.26 -16.85 -6.56
N SER A 193 -8.82 -17.69 -5.62
CA SER A 193 -9.06 -19.14 -5.67
C SER A 193 -10.53 -19.47 -5.50
N VAL A 194 -11.19 -18.90 -4.50
CA VAL A 194 -12.63 -19.08 -4.24
C VAL A 194 -13.47 -18.64 -5.44
N PHE A 195 -13.12 -17.51 -6.08
CA PHE A 195 -13.80 -17.06 -7.29
C PHE A 195 -13.58 -18.02 -8.46
N THR A 196 -12.32 -18.38 -8.77
CA THR A 196 -12.01 -19.19 -9.96
C THR A 196 -12.47 -20.64 -9.87
N THR A 197 -12.66 -21.18 -8.64
CA THR A 197 -13.25 -22.51 -8.43
C THR A 197 -14.78 -22.51 -8.49
N GLY A 198 -15.41 -21.34 -8.59
CA GLY A 198 -16.87 -21.19 -8.67
C GLY A 198 -17.58 -21.37 -7.32
N GLU A 199 -16.88 -21.18 -6.22
CA GLU A 199 -17.45 -21.25 -4.87
C GLU A 199 -18.22 -19.98 -4.49
N ALA A 200 -18.04 -18.89 -5.28
CA ALA A 200 -18.80 -17.65 -5.19
C ALA A 200 -19.24 -17.18 -6.58
N ASP A 201 -20.38 -16.46 -6.64
CA ASP A 201 -20.97 -15.94 -7.86
C ASP A 201 -20.32 -14.63 -8.32
N ALA A 202 -19.84 -13.81 -7.37
CA ALA A 202 -19.20 -12.53 -7.64
C ALA A 202 -18.09 -12.23 -6.61
N TRP A 203 -17.21 -11.30 -6.99
CA TRP A 203 -16.09 -10.86 -6.17
C TRP A 203 -15.89 -9.35 -6.30
N LEU A 204 -15.90 -8.64 -5.18
CA LEU A 204 -15.49 -7.24 -5.07
C LEU A 204 -13.98 -7.18 -4.90
N THR A 205 -13.30 -6.57 -5.87
CA THR A 205 -11.83 -6.57 -5.92
C THR A 205 -11.29 -5.30 -6.57
N LEU A 206 -9.97 -5.10 -6.53
CA LEU A 206 -9.32 -3.99 -7.27
C LEU A 206 -9.62 -4.11 -8.76
N TYR A 207 -9.84 -2.97 -9.40
CA TYR A 207 -10.32 -2.93 -10.78
C TYR A 207 -9.37 -3.62 -11.77
N TYR A 208 -8.06 -3.59 -11.55
CA TYR A 208 -7.12 -4.33 -12.40
C TYR A 208 -7.35 -5.86 -12.35
N ASN A 209 -7.81 -6.41 -11.23
CA ASN A 209 -8.21 -7.83 -11.18
C ASN A 209 -9.46 -8.08 -12.02
N VAL A 210 -10.46 -7.18 -11.97
CA VAL A 210 -11.64 -7.28 -12.83
C VAL A 210 -11.21 -7.33 -14.29
N VAL A 211 -10.36 -6.40 -14.71
CA VAL A 211 -9.80 -6.35 -16.09
C VAL A 211 -9.06 -7.63 -16.43
N TYR A 212 -8.22 -8.14 -15.53
CA TYR A 212 -7.46 -9.37 -15.75
C TYR A 212 -8.36 -10.59 -15.99
N TYR A 213 -9.29 -10.85 -15.07
CA TYR A 213 -10.17 -12.03 -15.15
C TYR A 213 -11.16 -11.93 -16.31
N GLU A 214 -11.63 -10.72 -16.65
CA GLU A 214 -12.44 -10.49 -17.84
C GLU A 214 -11.65 -10.81 -19.12
N ASN A 215 -10.39 -10.35 -19.24
CA ASN A 215 -9.51 -10.64 -20.37
C ASN A 215 -9.21 -12.14 -20.52
N GLN A 216 -9.12 -12.88 -19.40
CA GLN A 216 -8.98 -14.34 -19.41
C GLN A 216 -10.31 -15.06 -19.73
N GLY A 217 -11.39 -14.33 -19.82
CA GLY A 217 -12.71 -14.90 -20.02
C GLY A 217 -13.24 -15.69 -18.83
N LEU A 218 -12.77 -15.41 -17.62
CA LEU A 218 -13.16 -16.07 -16.37
C LEU A 218 -14.25 -15.32 -15.60
N GLY A 219 -14.61 -14.12 -16.02
CA GLY A 219 -15.67 -13.33 -15.41
C GLY A 219 -16.14 -12.23 -16.35
N VAL A 220 -17.04 -11.39 -15.84
CA VAL A 220 -17.55 -10.17 -16.48
C VAL A 220 -17.48 -9.01 -15.52
N ASP A 221 -17.07 -7.84 -16.01
CA ASP A 221 -17.16 -6.56 -15.31
C ASP A 221 -18.63 -6.13 -15.23
N VAL A 222 -19.15 -6.01 -14.02
CA VAL A 222 -20.56 -5.64 -13.79
C VAL A 222 -20.68 -4.17 -13.40
N GLU A 223 -19.76 -3.69 -12.60
CA GLU A 223 -19.73 -2.32 -12.09
C GLU A 223 -18.28 -2.00 -11.61
N ASN A 224 -17.86 -0.75 -11.77
CA ASN A 224 -16.54 -0.33 -11.29
C ASN A 224 -16.49 1.16 -10.94
N SER A 225 -15.63 1.53 -10.01
CA SER A 225 -15.48 2.91 -9.53
C SER A 225 -14.69 3.83 -10.47
N VAL A 226 -14.15 3.34 -11.59
CA VAL A 226 -13.64 4.21 -12.66
C VAL A 226 -14.77 5.01 -13.29
N ALA A 227 -15.94 4.36 -13.47
CA ALA A 227 -17.16 5.03 -13.94
C ALA A 227 -17.84 5.89 -12.85
N HIS A 228 -17.56 5.59 -11.58
CA HIS A 228 -18.14 6.21 -10.39
C HIS A 228 -17.06 6.62 -9.38
N PRO A 229 -16.27 7.70 -9.68
CA PRO A 229 -15.11 8.09 -8.85
C PRO A 229 -15.45 8.43 -7.39
N GLU A 230 -16.71 8.74 -7.11
CA GLU A 230 -17.21 8.93 -5.75
C GLU A 230 -17.21 7.66 -4.90
N MET A 231 -17.17 6.49 -5.54
CA MET A 231 -17.08 5.17 -4.87
C MET A 231 -15.63 4.68 -4.73
N ALA A 232 -14.67 5.41 -5.29
CA ALA A 232 -13.26 5.05 -5.18
C ALA A 232 -12.70 5.47 -3.82
N SER A 233 -12.00 4.55 -3.18
CA SER A 233 -11.33 4.78 -1.89
C SER A 233 -9.99 5.50 -2.06
N LEU A 234 -9.33 5.81 -0.93
CA LEU A 234 -7.96 6.30 -0.90
C LEU A 234 -6.99 5.17 -0.55
N TRP A 235 -5.80 5.24 -1.13
CA TRP A 235 -4.65 4.48 -0.65
C TRP A 235 -3.76 5.42 0.14
N THR A 236 -3.78 5.32 1.47
CA THR A 236 -3.17 6.31 2.36
C THR A 236 -1.72 5.98 2.72
N VAL A 237 -0.97 7.02 3.06
CA VAL A 237 0.30 6.94 3.78
C VAL A 237 0.02 7.29 5.22
N THR A 238 0.18 6.32 6.11
CA THR A 238 -0.05 6.51 7.55
C THR A 238 1.21 6.27 8.36
N GLY A 239 1.25 6.78 9.57
CA GLY A 239 2.29 6.48 10.54
C GLY A 239 1.80 6.60 11.97
N ARG A 240 2.42 5.85 12.90
CA ARG A 240 2.16 6.06 14.33
C ARG A 240 2.57 7.47 14.73
N ASN A 241 1.72 8.13 15.47
CA ASN A 241 1.93 9.53 15.86
C ASN A 241 3.23 9.73 16.68
N ASP A 242 3.53 8.83 17.61
CA ASP A 242 4.78 8.86 18.39
C ASP A 242 6.01 8.71 17.50
N PHE A 243 5.99 7.74 16.56
CA PHE A 243 7.07 7.55 15.60
C PHE A 243 7.26 8.77 14.71
N LEU A 244 6.19 9.33 14.17
CA LEU A 244 6.23 10.49 13.28
C LEU A 244 6.82 11.73 13.96
N GLN A 245 6.48 11.95 15.26
CA GLN A 245 7.02 13.07 16.04
C GLN A 245 8.52 12.89 16.36
N GLU A 246 8.96 11.68 16.64
CA GLU A 246 10.36 11.38 16.95
C GLU A 246 11.25 11.26 15.72
N ASN A 247 10.66 10.91 14.57
CA ASN A 247 11.37 10.60 13.33
C ASN A 247 10.77 11.32 12.10
N PRO A 248 10.61 12.66 12.14
CA PRO A 248 9.95 13.40 11.06
C PRO A 248 10.66 13.27 9.71
N ASP A 249 12.00 13.10 9.72
CA ASP A 249 12.77 12.98 8.49
C ASP A 249 12.48 11.66 7.75
N ALA A 250 12.14 10.58 8.47
CA ALA A 250 11.72 9.32 7.86
C ALA A 250 10.39 9.48 7.11
N ALA A 251 9.41 10.16 7.72
CA ALA A 251 8.12 10.45 7.09
C ALA A 251 8.28 11.29 5.81
N VAL A 252 9.12 12.34 5.88
CA VAL A 252 9.42 13.20 4.71
C VAL A 252 10.13 12.40 3.61
N ALA A 253 11.06 11.49 3.96
CA ALA A 253 11.77 10.65 3.00
C ALA A 253 10.81 9.72 2.23
N VAL A 254 9.83 9.12 2.92
CA VAL A 254 8.80 8.30 2.28
C VAL A 254 7.97 9.10 1.28
N LEU A 255 7.48 10.28 1.69
CA LEU A 255 6.69 11.16 0.82
C LEU A 255 7.50 11.65 -0.39
N LYS A 256 8.79 11.95 -0.19
CA LYS A 256 9.71 12.37 -1.26
C LYS A 256 9.94 11.25 -2.28
N ALA A 257 10.07 10.00 -1.82
CA ALA A 257 10.19 8.84 -2.70
C ALA A 257 8.94 8.67 -3.59
N LEU A 258 7.74 8.86 -3.03
CA LEU A 258 6.48 8.84 -3.78
C LEU A 258 6.39 10.00 -4.78
N GLN A 259 6.82 11.19 -4.39
CA GLN A 259 6.87 12.34 -5.31
C GLN A 259 7.79 12.08 -6.50
N ARG A 260 8.99 11.52 -6.27
CA ARG A 260 9.93 11.14 -7.34
C ARG A 260 9.31 10.11 -8.29
N ALA A 261 8.64 9.11 -7.75
CA ALA A 261 7.96 8.09 -8.56
C ALA A 261 6.84 8.71 -9.42
N LYS A 262 6.05 9.63 -8.88
CA LYS A 262 5.02 10.33 -9.63
C LYS A 262 5.61 11.24 -10.73
N GLU A 263 6.69 11.94 -10.47
CA GLU A 263 7.39 12.75 -11.47
C GLU A 263 7.90 11.87 -12.63
N GLU A 264 8.41 10.68 -12.33
CA GLU A 264 8.81 9.71 -13.36
C GLU A 264 7.60 9.19 -14.14
N THR A 265 6.51 8.84 -13.47
CA THR A 265 5.26 8.40 -14.11
C THR A 265 4.75 9.43 -15.12
N VAL A 266 4.77 10.72 -14.78
CA VAL A 266 4.35 11.79 -15.70
C VAL A 266 5.31 11.94 -16.87
N SER A 267 6.62 11.75 -16.65
CA SER A 267 7.63 11.88 -17.70
C SER A 267 7.69 10.66 -18.62
N ASP A 268 7.43 9.48 -18.10
CA ASP A 268 7.41 8.19 -18.83
C ASP A 268 6.29 7.28 -18.27
N PRO A 269 5.05 7.46 -18.75
CA PRO A 269 3.93 6.62 -18.32
C PRO A 269 4.13 5.11 -18.62
N ASP A 270 4.91 4.80 -19.65
CA ASP A 270 5.19 3.41 -20.00
C ASP A 270 6.01 2.71 -18.92
N GLU A 271 6.95 3.42 -18.31
CA GLU A 271 7.75 2.90 -17.21
C GLU A 271 6.88 2.58 -15.97
N PHE A 272 5.92 3.44 -15.63
CA PHE A 272 4.95 3.16 -14.57
C PHE A 272 4.21 1.85 -14.82
N PHE A 273 3.61 1.68 -16.00
CA PHE A 273 2.86 0.47 -16.32
C PHE A 273 3.73 -0.79 -16.35
N HIS A 274 5.00 -0.66 -16.74
CA HIS A 274 5.95 -1.77 -16.68
C HIS A 274 6.36 -2.13 -15.25
N ALA A 275 6.58 -1.13 -14.38
CA ALA A 275 6.96 -1.36 -13.00
C ALA A 275 5.85 -2.04 -12.19
N ILE A 276 4.60 -1.61 -12.37
CA ILE A 276 3.45 -2.21 -11.66
C ILE A 276 2.95 -3.51 -12.28
N ALA A 277 3.45 -3.91 -13.46
CA ALA A 277 3.10 -5.19 -14.06
C ALA A 277 3.84 -6.36 -13.37
N SER A 278 3.23 -7.53 -13.46
CA SER A 278 3.82 -8.80 -13.03
C SER A 278 3.76 -9.82 -14.17
N PRO A 279 4.44 -10.97 -14.06
CA PRO A 279 4.31 -12.04 -15.06
C PRO A 279 2.86 -12.53 -15.27
N THR A 280 2.00 -12.37 -14.26
CA THR A 280 0.59 -12.74 -14.31
C THR A 280 -0.28 -11.58 -14.78
N LEU A 281 -0.05 -10.39 -14.24
CA LEU A 281 -0.80 -9.16 -14.55
C LEU A 281 0.04 -8.33 -15.53
N GLY A 282 -0.23 -8.50 -16.82
CA GLY A 282 0.52 -7.81 -17.89
C GLY A 282 0.25 -6.29 -17.94
N VAL A 283 1.12 -5.57 -18.61
CA VAL A 283 1.05 -4.11 -18.81
C VAL A 283 -0.32 -3.65 -19.32
N ASP A 284 -0.92 -4.39 -20.26
CA ASP A 284 -2.21 -4.01 -20.87
C ASP A 284 -3.37 -4.01 -19.83
N VAL A 285 -3.29 -4.86 -18.80
CA VAL A 285 -4.26 -4.89 -17.70
C VAL A 285 -4.21 -3.56 -16.94
N PHE A 286 -3.01 -3.13 -16.58
CA PHE A 286 -2.82 -1.88 -15.83
C PHE A 286 -3.09 -0.64 -16.67
N ARG A 287 -2.75 -0.64 -17.98
CA ARG A 287 -3.13 0.45 -18.90
C ARG A 287 -4.65 0.63 -18.97
N LYS A 288 -5.41 -0.47 -19.01
CA LYS A 288 -6.87 -0.38 -18.98
C LYS A 288 -7.39 0.09 -17.62
N ALA A 289 -6.80 -0.38 -16.52
CA ALA A 289 -7.27 -0.06 -15.17
C ALA A 289 -6.94 1.37 -14.72
N TYR A 290 -5.77 1.91 -15.11
CA TYR A 290 -5.26 3.22 -14.66
C TYR A 290 -5.18 4.28 -15.77
N GLY A 291 -5.53 3.95 -17.01
CA GLY A 291 -5.52 4.88 -18.14
C GLY A 291 -6.73 5.83 -18.21
N PHE A 292 -7.39 6.08 -17.09
CA PHE A 292 -8.53 6.98 -17.00
C PHE A 292 -8.13 8.46 -16.82
N ASP A 293 -6.89 8.73 -16.41
CA ASP A 293 -6.34 10.08 -16.24
C ASP A 293 -4.90 10.13 -16.78
N ASP A 294 -4.72 10.78 -17.93
CA ASP A 294 -3.42 10.94 -18.59
C ASP A 294 -2.47 11.88 -17.82
N THR A 295 -2.96 12.60 -16.82
CA THR A 295 -2.15 13.48 -15.96
C THR A 295 -1.58 12.76 -14.74
N PHE A 296 -2.10 11.59 -14.43
CA PHE A 296 -1.79 10.84 -13.22
C PHE A 296 -1.94 11.66 -11.93
N ALA A 297 -2.90 12.60 -11.89
CA ALA A 297 -3.13 13.44 -10.72
C ALA A 297 -3.59 12.62 -9.51
N PHE A 298 -4.18 11.45 -9.73
CA PHE A 298 -4.55 10.52 -8.67
C PHE A 298 -3.33 9.99 -7.87
N LEU A 299 -2.11 10.07 -8.42
CA LEU A 299 -0.85 9.69 -7.76
C LEU A 299 -0.17 10.87 -7.02
N ASP A 300 -0.76 12.05 -6.99
CA ASP A 300 -0.24 13.16 -6.17
C ASP A 300 -0.38 12.83 -4.69
N SER A 301 0.73 12.84 -3.95
CA SER A 301 0.77 12.39 -2.56
C SER A 301 0.33 13.43 -1.55
N ASP A 302 -0.09 14.63 -1.99
CA ASP A 302 -0.62 15.67 -1.12
C ASP A 302 -2.03 15.34 -0.60
N ILE A 303 -2.34 15.95 0.53
CA ILE A 303 -3.69 15.90 1.11
C ILE A 303 -4.36 17.23 0.74
N ASP A 304 -5.07 17.24 -0.37
CA ASP A 304 -5.90 18.37 -0.82
C ASP A 304 -7.32 18.33 -0.23
N SER A 305 -8.17 19.27 -0.63
CA SER A 305 -9.55 19.29 -0.17
C SER A 305 -10.35 18.06 -0.64
N GLY A 306 -10.02 17.47 -1.79
CA GLY A 306 -10.67 16.26 -2.26
C GLY A 306 -10.40 15.06 -1.38
N VAL A 307 -9.16 14.93 -0.87
CA VAL A 307 -8.78 13.88 0.09
C VAL A 307 -9.49 14.10 1.43
N THR A 308 -9.50 15.33 1.96
CA THR A 308 -10.18 15.61 3.23
C THR A 308 -11.70 15.45 3.12
N ASP A 309 -12.31 15.80 1.98
CA ASP A 309 -13.74 15.59 1.74
C ASP A 309 -14.10 14.10 1.72
N LYS A 310 -13.27 13.25 1.07
CA LYS A 310 -13.43 11.78 1.10
C LYS A 310 -13.31 11.23 2.52
N LEU A 311 -12.33 11.67 3.32
CA LEU A 311 -12.17 11.22 4.71
C LEU A 311 -13.34 11.66 5.61
N ASN A 312 -13.88 12.88 5.40
CA ASN A 312 -15.08 13.32 6.10
C ASN A 312 -16.31 12.48 5.70
N TYR A 313 -16.49 12.24 4.41
CA TYR A 313 -17.54 11.36 3.91
C TYR A 313 -17.40 9.95 4.51
N LEU A 314 -16.21 9.38 4.52
CA LEU A 314 -15.93 8.07 5.12
C LEU A 314 -16.27 8.04 6.62
N SER A 315 -15.93 9.09 7.37
CA SER A 315 -16.28 9.22 8.78
C SER A 315 -17.80 9.19 9.01
N ASP A 316 -18.54 9.99 8.25
CA ASP A 316 -20.00 10.05 8.34
C ASP A 316 -20.62 8.71 7.94
N PHE A 317 -20.17 8.13 6.83
CA PHE A 317 -20.57 6.82 6.34
C PHE A 317 -20.37 5.71 7.38
N MET A 318 -19.18 5.64 8.01
CA MET A 318 -18.88 4.64 9.03
C MET A 318 -19.75 4.81 10.29
N LEU A 319 -20.04 6.06 10.66
CA LEU A 319 -20.90 6.37 11.79
C LEU A 319 -22.36 5.98 11.52
N GLU A 320 -22.90 6.35 10.35
CA GLU A 320 -24.28 6.05 9.93
C GLU A 320 -24.55 4.55 9.83
N ASN A 321 -23.53 3.78 9.37
CA ASN A 321 -23.61 2.33 9.28
C ASN A 321 -23.24 1.59 10.58
N GLY A 322 -22.91 2.31 11.65
CA GLY A 322 -22.59 1.73 12.96
C GLY A 322 -21.24 1.01 13.03
N TYR A 323 -20.33 1.27 12.10
CA TYR A 323 -18.96 0.72 12.08
C TYR A 323 -18.06 1.42 13.10
N ILE A 324 -18.36 2.68 13.41
CA ILE A 324 -17.72 3.45 14.47
C ILE A 324 -18.79 4.05 15.41
N SER A 325 -18.42 4.32 16.66
CA SER A 325 -19.34 4.85 17.68
C SER A 325 -19.35 6.38 17.77
N LYS A 326 -18.40 7.05 17.13
CA LYS A 326 -18.20 8.50 17.13
C LYS A 326 -17.55 8.91 15.81
N ALA A 327 -17.98 10.04 15.24
CA ALA A 327 -17.34 10.62 14.05
C ALA A 327 -15.84 10.87 14.28
N ILE A 328 -15.07 10.64 13.23
CA ILE A 328 -13.63 10.91 13.21
C ILE A 328 -13.43 12.42 13.07
N ASP A 329 -12.61 12.99 13.93
CA ASP A 329 -12.09 14.33 13.77
C ASP A 329 -10.98 14.28 12.71
N VAL A 330 -11.33 14.58 11.45
CA VAL A 330 -10.42 14.47 10.30
C VAL A 330 -9.24 15.45 10.46
N ASP A 331 -9.43 16.63 11.05
CA ASP A 331 -8.34 17.57 11.29
C ASP A 331 -7.30 17.02 12.28
N SER A 332 -7.72 16.15 13.21
CA SER A 332 -6.81 15.44 14.12
C SER A 332 -6.26 14.14 13.53
N PHE A 333 -6.97 13.52 12.59
CA PHE A 333 -6.55 12.28 11.93
C PHE A 333 -5.50 12.52 10.85
N VAL A 334 -5.51 13.70 10.20
CA VAL A 334 -4.59 14.12 9.14
C VAL A 334 -3.49 15.00 9.68
N ASP A 335 -2.27 14.86 9.17
CA ASP A 335 -1.15 15.79 9.42
C ASP A 335 -0.42 16.13 8.12
N THR A 336 -0.75 17.29 7.54
CA THR A 336 -0.14 17.78 6.29
C THR A 336 1.26 18.35 6.48
N SER A 337 1.73 18.54 7.72
CA SER A 337 3.00 19.23 8.01
C SER A 337 4.23 18.50 7.46
N TYR A 338 4.14 17.18 7.25
CA TYR A 338 5.21 16.38 6.66
C TYR A 338 5.33 16.64 5.15
N TYR A 339 4.21 16.74 4.45
CA TYR A 339 4.18 17.06 3.02
C TYR A 339 4.65 18.50 2.76
N GLU A 340 4.28 19.45 3.61
CA GLU A 340 4.73 20.84 3.51
C GLU A 340 6.25 20.97 3.60
N LYS A 341 6.94 20.07 4.29
CA LYS A 341 8.42 20.04 4.39
C LYS A 341 9.13 19.57 3.12
N LEU A 342 8.41 19.03 2.13
CA LEU A 342 9.03 18.64 0.85
C LEU A 342 9.57 19.84 0.04
N GLY A 343 9.28 21.07 0.45
CA GLY A 343 9.88 22.28 -0.12
C GLY A 343 9.31 22.63 -1.50
N LYS A 344 8.00 22.89 -1.54
CA LYS A 344 7.34 23.53 -2.69
C LYS A 344 7.75 24.97 -2.86
#